data_5abbe5b2fa32a9966e01be3a5922f727
#
_entry.id   5abbe5b2fa32a9966e01be3a5922f727
#
_cell.length_a   1.000
_cell.length_b   1.000
_cell.length_c   1.000
_cell.angle_alpha   90.00
_cell.angle_beta   90.00
_cell.angle_gamma   90.00
#
_symmetry.space_group_name_H-M   'P 1'
#
loop_
_entity.id
_entity.type
_entity.pdbx_description
1 polymer ?
#
loop_
_entity_poly.entity_id
_entity_poly.type
_entity_poly.pdbx_seq_one_letter_code
_entity_poly.pdbx_strand_id
1 'polypeptide(L)'
;EPRYIAFHKEKAYVCSYDGTVARIDTASLAIDAMTTVGRNPDGICVQDDKLYVSNSGGLDHASGLGVDNTVSVVDIATFKETDKIIVGPNPGKIIADTKEKVVYVATRGEDVEAGDYNFAKIDCRTKVVTHYNERVQNFAIDGEIAYLYNYNYSTQTASIKTFNLKTGETVRKNFITDGTNISTPYGINVNPYSGNIYITDAYDYTVYGDLLCFNQQGQLLFRLNNIGLNPNTIVFSDKASRSDIDDTGETENSLAFANKVWEYRPAPGQFINTTTSAYKNGFTYDDILKEATRKIRQKSIITLGGFGGYIVLGFPQSLPNVEGEY
;
A
#
# COMPACT_ATOMS: atom_id res chain seq x y z
N GLU A 1 10.80 11.42 9.34
CA GLU A 1 9.72 11.19 8.37
C GLU A 1 9.33 9.71 8.37
N PRO A 2 8.09 9.35 8.80
CA PRO A 2 7.61 7.96 8.75
C PRO A 2 7.46 7.48 7.30
N ARG A 3 7.77 6.21 7.06
CA ARG A 3 7.76 5.63 5.71
C ARG A 3 6.76 4.50 5.56
N TYR A 4 6.95 3.41 6.26
CA TYR A 4 6.09 2.24 6.18
C TYR A 4 5.69 1.75 7.57
N ILE A 5 4.57 1.05 7.61
CA ILE A 5 3.98 0.49 8.82
C ILE A 5 3.74 -1.01 8.64
N ALA A 6 4.05 -1.78 9.66
CA ALA A 6 3.70 -3.19 9.77
C ALA A 6 2.93 -3.43 11.07
N PHE A 7 2.06 -4.43 11.06
CA PHE A 7 1.25 -4.78 12.23
C PHE A 7 1.60 -6.19 12.70
N HIS A 8 1.68 -6.36 14.00
CA HIS A 8 1.83 -7.68 14.62
C HIS A 8 1.17 -7.70 15.98
N LYS A 9 0.21 -8.61 16.20
CA LYS A 9 -0.63 -8.64 17.40
C LYS A 9 -1.31 -7.27 17.62
N GLU A 10 -1.19 -6.71 18.81
CA GLU A 10 -1.80 -5.42 19.18
C GLU A 10 -0.84 -4.23 19.00
N LYS A 11 0.18 -4.37 18.16
CA LYS A 11 1.19 -3.34 17.94
C LYS A 11 1.33 -2.99 16.45
N ALA A 12 1.57 -1.72 16.19
CA ALA A 12 2.04 -1.21 14.92
C ALA A 12 3.51 -0.81 15.03
N TYR A 13 4.27 -1.04 13.97
CA TYR A 13 5.70 -0.73 13.89
C TYR A 13 5.92 0.18 12.69
N VAL A 14 6.45 1.36 12.94
CA VAL A 14 6.64 2.39 11.90
C VAL A 14 8.13 2.68 11.76
N CYS A 15 8.69 2.42 10.57
CA CYS A 15 10.04 2.84 10.24
C CYS A 15 10.06 4.30 9.78
N SER A 16 11.14 5.02 10.07
CA SER A 16 11.28 6.44 9.80
C SER A 16 12.69 6.75 9.26
N TYR A 17 12.77 7.69 8.32
CA TYR A 17 14.03 8.08 7.67
C TYR A 17 15.11 8.60 8.61
N ASP A 18 14.78 8.90 9.86
CA ASP A 18 15.76 9.26 10.90
C ASP A 18 16.56 8.08 11.48
N GLY A 19 16.40 6.88 10.92
CA GLY A 19 17.11 5.67 11.37
C GLY A 19 16.42 4.96 12.52
N THR A 20 15.13 5.21 12.75
CA THR A 20 14.39 4.61 13.87
C THR A 20 13.22 3.74 13.43
N VAL A 21 12.81 2.85 14.33
CA VAL A 21 11.50 2.16 14.30
C VAL A 21 10.78 2.47 15.59
N ALA A 22 9.56 3.03 15.48
CA ALA A 22 8.65 3.25 16.60
C ALA A 22 7.69 2.07 16.74
N ARG A 23 7.45 1.61 17.98
CA ARG A 23 6.37 0.69 18.32
C ARG A 23 5.21 1.47 18.90
N ILE A 24 4.03 1.25 18.35
CA ILE A 24 2.79 1.95 18.72
C ILE A 24 1.80 0.93 19.25
N ASP A 25 1.24 1.19 20.40
CA ASP A 25 0.11 0.42 20.93
C ASP A 25 -1.16 0.79 20.16
N THR A 26 -1.84 -0.20 19.57
CA THR A 26 -3.00 0.05 18.69
C THR A 26 -4.27 0.45 19.42
N ALA A 27 -4.37 0.22 20.74
CA ALA A 27 -5.51 0.63 21.56
C ALA A 27 -5.37 2.08 22.03
N SER A 28 -4.19 2.42 22.58
CA SER A 28 -3.93 3.77 23.10
C SER A 28 -3.41 4.76 22.06
N LEU A 29 -2.96 4.26 20.90
CA LEU A 29 -2.29 5.01 19.83
C LEU A 29 -1.00 5.74 20.30
N ALA A 30 -0.42 5.29 21.40
CA ALA A 30 0.80 5.85 21.97
C ALA A 30 2.04 5.08 21.48
N ILE A 31 3.14 5.79 21.26
CA ILE A 31 4.47 5.19 21.08
C ILE A 31 4.92 4.68 22.45
N ASP A 32 5.12 3.38 22.57
CA ASP A 32 5.56 2.72 23.80
C ASP A 32 7.02 2.27 23.78
N ALA A 33 7.66 2.21 22.62
CA ALA A 33 9.08 1.95 22.48
C ALA A 33 9.63 2.50 21.15
N MET A 34 10.94 2.75 21.13
CA MET A 34 11.70 3.09 19.92
C MET A 34 13.01 2.32 19.89
N THR A 35 13.49 1.97 18.71
CA THR A 35 14.80 1.35 18.48
C THR A 35 15.46 1.98 17.26
N THR A 36 16.79 1.95 17.22
CA THR A 36 17.57 2.40 16.05
C THR A 36 17.88 1.22 15.13
N VAL A 37 17.95 1.50 13.83
CA VAL A 37 18.28 0.56 12.76
C VAL A 37 19.33 1.19 11.82
N GLY A 38 19.37 0.80 10.55
CA GLY A 38 20.26 1.41 9.58
C GLY A 38 19.81 2.79 9.09
N ARG A 39 20.46 3.30 8.05
CA ARG A 39 20.21 4.65 7.52
C ARG A 39 18.97 4.68 6.62
N ASN A 40 18.16 5.73 6.80
CA ASN A 40 16.94 5.98 6.02
C ASN A 40 16.07 4.74 5.80
N PRO A 41 15.53 4.12 6.88
CA PRO A 41 14.65 2.95 6.76
C PRO A 41 13.45 3.25 5.86
N ASP A 42 13.23 2.42 4.82
CA ASP A 42 12.21 2.68 3.79
C ASP A 42 11.07 1.65 3.78
N GLY A 43 11.32 0.41 4.15
CA GLY A 43 10.29 -0.63 4.24
C GLY A 43 10.40 -1.46 5.51
N ILE A 44 9.30 -2.06 5.94
CA ILE A 44 9.23 -2.89 7.14
C ILE A 44 8.22 -4.03 6.94
N CYS A 45 8.58 -5.23 7.37
CA CYS A 45 7.66 -6.37 7.45
C CYS A 45 7.95 -7.22 8.69
N VAL A 46 7.03 -8.14 9.00
CA VAL A 46 7.13 -9.04 10.16
C VAL A 46 7.30 -10.48 9.69
N GLN A 47 8.26 -11.19 10.27
CA GLN A 47 8.46 -12.61 10.09
C GLN A 47 8.94 -13.26 11.40
N ASP A 48 8.23 -14.28 11.88
CA ASP A 48 8.60 -15.07 13.09
C ASP A 48 8.96 -14.19 14.31
N ASP A 49 8.06 -13.30 14.75
CA ASP A 49 8.25 -12.35 15.85
C ASP A 49 9.52 -11.46 15.71
N LYS A 50 9.95 -11.20 14.47
CA LYS A 50 11.02 -10.26 14.13
C LYS A 50 10.53 -9.25 13.10
N LEU A 51 11.04 -8.03 13.20
CA LEU A 51 10.90 -7.02 12.15
C LEU A 51 12.09 -7.13 11.21
N TYR A 52 11.82 -7.06 9.92
CA TYR A 52 12.82 -6.89 8.88
C TYR A 52 12.64 -5.50 8.29
N VAL A 53 13.67 -4.67 8.38
CA VAL A 53 13.61 -3.26 8.01
C VAL A 53 14.66 -2.98 6.94
N SER A 54 14.24 -2.58 5.76
CA SER A 54 15.16 -2.20 4.68
C SER A 54 15.72 -0.80 4.92
N ASN A 55 17.04 -0.67 4.88
CA ASN A 55 17.76 0.58 5.11
C ASN A 55 18.26 1.11 3.76
N SER A 56 17.60 2.15 3.23
CA SER A 56 17.89 2.63 1.89
C SER A 56 19.14 3.52 1.81
N GLY A 57 19.39 4.34 2.83
CA GLY A 57 20.42 5.38 2.79
C GLY A 57 20.17 6.41 1.68
N GLY A 58 18.97 6.42 1.07
CA GLY A 58 18.68 7.19 -0.14
C GLY A 58 18.78 8.70 0.03
N LEU A 59 18.44 9.24 1.20
CA LEU A 59 18.58 10.67 1.48
C LEU A 59 20.04 11.09 1.72
N ASP A 60 20.90 10.15 2.12
CA ASP A 60 22.30 10.43 2.43
C ASP A 60 23.20 10.42 1.18
N HIS A 61 22.68 9.95 0.05
CA HIS A 61 23.42 9.93 -1.22
C HIS A 61 23.92 11.33 -1.61
N ALA A 62 23.07 12.34 -1.48
CA ALA A 62 23.42 13.74 -1.77
C ALA A 62 24.47 14.32 -0.78
N SER A 63 24.62 13.72 0.40
CA SER A 63 25.63 14.12 1.40
C SER A 63 26.98 13.45 1.21
N GLY A 64 27.13 12.61 0.19
CA GLY A 64 28.37 11.89 -0.11
C GLY A 64 28.61 10.63 0.73
N LEU A 65 27.65 10.21 1.56
CA LEU A 65 27.74 8.98 2.37
C LEU A 65 27.38 7.71 1.57
N GLY A 66 26.89 7.87 0.34
CA GLY A 66 26.36 6.78 -0.45
C GLY A 66 25.08 6.17 0.13
N VAL A 67 24.50 5.20 -0.56
CA VAL A 67 23.33 4.47 -0.10
C VAL A 67 23.68 3.43 0.97
N ASP A 68 22.69 2.98 1.76
CA ASP A 68 22.82 1.79 2.62
C ASP A 68 22.56 0.53 1.76
N ASN A 69 22.92 -0.64 2.27
CA ASN A 69 22.77 -1.91 1.54
C ASN A 69 22.23 -3.04 2.43
N THR A 70 21.64 -2.70 3.56
CA THR A 70 21.29 -3.65 4.61
C THR A 70 19.79 -3.77 4.86
N VAL A 71 19.40 -4.91 5.40
CA VAL A 71 18.14 -5.14 6.10
C VAL A 71 18.46 -5.38 7.58
N SER A 72 17.94 -4.52 8.46
CA SER A 72 18.01 -4.70 9.91
C SER A 72 17.02 -5.74 10.37
N VAL A 73 17.42 -6.60 11.31
CA VAL A 73 16.52 -7.57 11.98
C VAL A 73 16.35 -7.12 13.42
N VAL A 74 15.12 -6.81 13.81
CA VAL A 74 14.77 -6.38 15.18
C VAL A 74 13.93 -7.47 15.83
N ASP A 75 14.35 -7.95 16.98
CA ASP A 75 13.57 -8.85 17.81
C ASP A 75 12.42 -8.09 18.47
N ILE A 76 11.17 -8.53 18.25
CA ILE A 76 9.98 -7.82 18.72
C ILE A 76 9.85 -7.82 20.24
N ALA A 77 10.27 -8.91 20.92
CA ALA A 77 10.12 -9.04 22.37
C ALA A 77 11.07 -8.09 23.13
N THR A 78 12.33 -8.04 22.71
CA THR A 78 13.34 -7.16 23.33
C THR A 78 13.35 -5.77 22.74
N PHE A 79 12.78 -5.61 21.56
CA PHE A 79 12.75 -4.42 20.73
C PHE A 79 14.15 -3.85 20.43
N LYS A 80 15.09 -4.76 20.13
CA LYS A 80 16.48 -4.43 19.80
C LYS A 80 16.86 -5.02 18.45
N GLU A 81 17.71 -4.30 17.73
CA GLU A 81 18.36 -4.85 16.53
C GLU A 81 19.29 -6.00 16.93
N THR A 82 19.12 -7.15 16.28
CA THR A 82 19.89 -8.37 16.53
C THR A 82 20.84 -8.71 15.39
N ASP A 83 20.54 -8.24 14.19
CA ASP A 83 21.30 -8.53 12.99
C ASP A 83 21.16 -7.43 11.94
N LYS A 84 22.15 -7.38 11.03
CA LYS A 84 22.12 -6.65 9.75
C LYS A 84 22.51 -7.59 8.62
N ILE A 85 21.66 -7.71 7.61
CA ILE A 85 21.84 -8.60 6.46
C ILE A 85 22.11 -7.74 5.24
N ILE A 86 23.24 -7.97 4.55
CA ILE A 86 23.56 -7.28 3.30
C ILE A 86 22.72 -7.87 2.17
N VAL A 87 21.94 -7.03 1.48
CA VAL A 87 21.00 -7.44 0.42
C VAL A 87 21.24 -6.75 -0.92
N GLY A 88 22.15 -5.77 -0.96
CA GLY A 88 22.43 -4.94 -2.13
C GLY A 88 22.01 -3.48 -1.92
N PRO A 89 22.50 -2.57 -2.77
CA PRO A 89 22.40 -1.13 -2.57
C PRO A 89 20.96 -0.63 -2.60
N ASN A 90 20.64 0.32 -1.70
CA ASN A 90 19.40 1.06 -1.65
C ASN A 90 18.12 0.15 -1.57
N PRO A 91 18.04 -0.76 -0.57
CA PRO A 91 16.87 -1.61 -0.41
C PRO A 91 15.63 -0.78 -0.01
N GLY A 92 14.52 -1.06 -0.67
CA GLY A 92 13.25 -0.36 -0.47
C GLY A 92 12.13 -1.31 -0.09
N LYS A 93 11.20 -1.57 -1.02
CA LYS A 93 10.05 -2.47 -0.77
C LYS A 93 10.48 -3.82 -0.24
N ILE A 94 9.85 -4.26 0.85
CA ILE A 94 10.12 -5.51 1.53
C ILE A 94 8.81 -6.22 1.89
N ILE A 95 8.72 -7.53 1.65
CA ILE A 95 7.52 -8.34 1.96
C ILE A 95 7.97 -9.68 2.54
N ALA A 96 7.34 -10.10 3.62
CA ALA A 96 7.53 -11.41 4.21
C ALA A 96 6.59 -12.46 3.60
N ASP A 97 7.13 -13.62 3.26
CA ASP A 97 6.35 -14.84 3.06
C ASP A 97 6.44 -15.67 4.34
N THR A 98 5.40 -15.57 5.16
CA THR A 98 5.36 -16.19 6.47
C THR A 98 5.29 -17.72 6.40
N LYS A 99 4.78 -18.26 5.29
CA LYS A 99 4.67 -19.71 5.06
C LYS A 99 6.04 -20.32 4.75
N GLU A 100 6.76 -19.72 3.82
CA GLU A 100 8.09 -20.18 3.39
C GLU A 100 9.21 -19.69 4.31
N LYS A 101 8.91 -18.79 5.27
CA LYS A 101 9.88 -18.16 6.19
C LYS A 101 11.01 -17.45 5.48
N VAL A 102 10.64 -16.67 4.49
CA VAL A 102 11.56 -15.86 3.72
C VAL A 102 11.05 -14.41 3.65
N VAL A 103 11.97 -13.51 3.35
CA VAL A 103 11.65 -12.10 3.10
C VAL A 103 12.17 -11.74 1.72
N TYR A 104 11.33 -11.13 0.89
CA TYR A 104 11.70 -10.60 -0.42
C TYR A 104 11.93 -9.11 -0.33
N VAL A 105 12.95 -8.62 -1.03
CA VAL A 105 13.34 -7.21 -1.03
C VAL A 105 13.73 -6.75 -2.44
N ALA A 106 13.23 -5.58 -2.83
CA ALA A 106 13.69 -4.87 -4.04
C ALA A 106 14.77 -3.88 -3.65
N THR A 107 15.88 -3.83 -4.40
CA THR A 107 16.96 -2.86 -4.24
C THR A 107 17.03 -1.94 -5.45
N ARG A 108 17.28 -0.64 -5.24
CA ARG A 108 17.24 0.39 -6.29
C ARG A 108 18.60 0.68 -6.92
N GLY A 109 19.67 0.02 -6.42
CA GLY A 109 21.03 0.28 -6.87
C GLY A 109 21.66 1.54 -6.26
N GLU A 110 22.89 1.82 -6.62
CA GLU A 110 23.58 3.06 -6.22
C GLU A 110 23.12 4.25 -7.04
N ASP A 111 22.83 4.02 -8.31
CA ASP A 111 22.29 5.02 -9.22
C ASP A 111 20.90 4.60 -9.71
N VAL A 112 19.89 5.29 -9.19
CA VAL A 112 18.46 5.05 -9.54
C VAL A 112 18.23 5.35 -11.03
N GLU A 113 18.91 6.30 -11.62
CA GLU A 113 18.77 6.67 -13.04
C GLU A 113 19.44 5.63 -13.95
N ALA A 114 20.54 5.01 -13.51
CA ALA A 114 21.17 3.89 -14.23
C ALA A 114 20.30 2.62 -14.22
N GLY A 115 19.35 2.53 -13.31
CA GLY A 115 18.40 1.43 -13.24
C GLY A 115 19.00 0.13 -12.73
N ASP A 116 19.92 0.20 -11.78
CA ASP A 116 20.58 -0.94 -11.12
C ASP A 116 19.67 -1.65 -10.12
N TYR A 117 18.38 -1.73 -10.44
CA TYR A 117 17.39 -2.42 -9.64
C TYR A 117 17.62 -3.91 -9.58
N ASN A 118 17.45 -4.52 -8.42
CA ASN A 118 17.56 -5.95 -8.23
C ASN A 118 16.44 -6.48 -7.33
N PHE A 119 16.27 -7.80 -7.32
CA PHE A 119 15.30 -8.50 -6.50
C PHE A 119 16.01 -9.62 -5.74
N ALA A 120 15.85 -9.65 -4.42
CA ALA A 120 16.52 -10.59 -3.56
C ALA A 120 15.55 -11.28 -2.60
N LYS A 121 15.93 -12.47 -2.14
CA LYS A 121 15.28 -13.28 -1.12
C LYS A 121 16.24 -13.51 0.04
N ILE A 122 15.77 -13.29 1.26
CA ILE A 122 16.45 -13.63 2.51
C ILE A 122 15.79 -14.88 3.08
N ASP A 123 16.53 -15.95 3.30
CA ASP A 123 16.08 -17.05 4.16
C ASP A 123 16.20 -16.60 5.62
N CYS A 124 15.07 -16.51 6.33
CA CYS A 124 15.04 -15.92 7.67
C CYS A 124 15.73 -16.80 8.73
N ARG A 125 15.87 -18.07 8.46
CA ARG A 125 16.52 -19.03 9.37
C ARG A 125 18.04 -19.05 9.20
N THR A 126 18.49 -19.10 7.95
CA THR A 126 19.94 -19.20 7.62
C THR A 126 20.59 -17.86 7.36
N LYS A 127 19.79 -16.81 7.11
CA LYS A 127 20.21 -15.45 6.69
C LYS A 127 20.90 -15.42 5.32
N VAL A 128 20.80 -16.51 4.56
CA VAL A 128 21.35 -16.57 3.21
C VAL A 128 20.49 -15.69 2.29
N VAL A 129 21.19 -14.89 1.49
CA VAL A 129 20.57 -14.01 0.48
C VAL A 129 20.74 -14.64 -0.89
N THR A 130 19.66 -14.74 -1.64
CA THR A 130 19.62 -15.17 -3.04
C THR A 130 19.21 -14.01 -3.91
N HIS A 131 20.01 -13.66 -4.90
CA HIS A 131 19.70 -12.63 -5.89
C HIS A 131 19.13 -13.27 -7.16
N TYR A 132 18.01 -12.71 -7.65
CA TYR A 132 17.34 -13.22 -8.86
C TYR A 132 17.78 -12.53 -10.15
N ASN A 133 18.62 -11.49 -10.07
CA ASN A 133 19.08 -10.67 -11.20
C ASN A 133 17.91 -10.09 -12.03
N GLU A 134 16.84 -9.74 -11.33
CA GLU A 134 15.63 -9.17 -11.91
C GLU A 134 15.53 -7.69 -11.56
N ARG A 135 15.31 -6.83 -12.56
CA ARG A 135 15.09 -5.41 -12.33
C ARG A 135 13.70 -5.18 -11.77
N VAL A 136 13.61 -4.76 -10.51
CA VAL A 136 12.36 -4.60 -9.77
C VAL A 136 12.37 -3.31 -8.98
N GLN A 137 11.49 -2.37 -9.32
CA GLN A 137 11.25 -1.18 -8.51
C GLN A 137 10.27 -1.43 -7.39
N ASN A 138 9.20 -2.18 -7.69
CA ASN A 138 8.19 -2.54 -6.69
C ASN A 138 7.58 -3.88 -7.09
N PHE A 139 6.94 -4.55 -6.14
CA PHE A 139 6.37 -5.87 -6.36
C PHE A 139 5.22 -6.16 -5.39
N ALA A 140 4.40 -7.14 -5.77
CA ALA A 140 3.40 -7.75 -4.91
C ALA A 140 3.46 -9.27 -5.05
N ILE A 141 2.99 -10.00 -4.04
CA ILE A 141 3.09 -11.46 -3.98
C ILE A 141 1.70 -12.05 -3.77
N ASP A 142 1.41 -13.12 -4.52
CA ASP A 142 0.25 -14.00 -4.35
C ASP A 142 0.72 -15.46 -4.37
N GLY A 143 0.85 -16.06 -3.21
CA GLY A 143 1.42 -17.40 -3.08
C GLY A 143 2.83 -17.51 -3.66
N GLU A 144 3.03 -18.38 -4.65
CA GLU A 144 4.32 -18.57 -5.31
C GLU A 144 4.58 -17.58 -6.46
N ILE A 145 3.61 -16.72 -6.78
CA ILE A 145 3.73 -15.76 -7.89
C ILE A 145 3.99 -14.36 -7.36
N ALA A 146 5.03 -13.73 -7.87
CA ALA A 146 5.28 -12.31 -7.72
C ALA A 146 4.90 -11.55 -8.99
N TYR A 147 4.28 -10.39 -8.80
CA TYR A 147 4.03 -9.40 -9.83
C TYR A 147 5.09 -8.32 -9.68
N LEU A 148 6.03 -8.29 -10.61
CA LEU A 148 7.20 -7.42 -10.56
C LEU A 148 7.02 -6.29 -11.56
N TYR A 149 7.14 -5.03 -11.11
CA TYR A 149 7.22 -3.94 -12.06
C TYR A 149 8.56 -3.23 -12.05
N ASN A 150 8.94 -2.75 -13.22
CA ASN A 150 10.06 -1.86 -13.45
C ASN A 150 9.64 -0.73 -14.41
N TYR A 151 10.11 0.47 -14.15
CA TYR A 151 9.97 1.62 -15.04
C TYR A 151 11.36 2.06 -15.49
N ASN A 152 11.54 2.16 -16.80
CA ASN A 152 12.78 2.66 -17.38
C ASN A 152 12.62 4.15 -17.68
N TYR A 153 13.29 5.00 -16.90
CA TYR A 153 13.20 6.46 -17.03
C TYR A 153 13.79 6.97 -18.35
N SER A 154 14.82 6.30 -18.90
CA SER A 154 15.46 6.71 -20.16
C SER A 154 14.57 6.47 -21.39
N THR A 155 13.81 5.38 -21.38
CA THR A 155 12.90 5.02 -22.49
C THR A 155 11.45 5.36 -22.19
N GLN A 156 11.14 5.79 -20.97
CA GLN A 156 9.79 6.04 -20.46
C GLN A 156 8.84 4.84 -20.65
N THR A 157 9.35 3.63 -20.39
CA THR A 157 8.59 2.40 -20.55
C THR A 157 8.41 1.65 -19.24
N ALA A 158 7.17 1.26 -18.99
CA ALA A 158 6.81 0.37 -17.90
C ALA A 158 6.88 -1.10 -18.34
N SER A 159 7.28 -1.97 -17.45
CA SER A 159 7.14 -3.42 -17.61
C SER A 159 6.59 -4.03 -16.34
N ILE A 160 5.57 -4.87 -16.48
CA ILE A 160 5.01 -5.65 -15.38
C ILE A 160 5.03 -7.11 -15.83
N LYS A 161 5.69 -7.94 -15.04
CA LYS A 161 5.83 -9.37 -15.32
C LYS A 161 5.38 -10.23 -14.17
N THR A 162 5.05 -11.49 -14.43
CA THR A 162 4.85 -12.49 -13.39
C THR A 162 6.08 -13.39 -13.26
N PHE A 163 6.46 -13.66 -12.03
CA PHE A 163 7.67 -14.37 -11.67
C PHE A 163 7.35 -15.45 -10.63
N ASN A 164 7.86 -16.66 -10.83
CA ASN A 164 7.70 -17.74 -9.86
C ASN A 164 8.82 -17.68 -8.83
N LEU A 165 8.45 -17.41 -7.59
CA LEU A 165 9.38 -17.25 -6.46
C LEU A 165 10.09 -18.54 -6.06
N LYS A 166 9.51 -19.70 -6.38
CA LYS A 166 10.06 -21.02 -6.05
C LYS A 166 11.09 -21.47 -7.09
N THR A 167 10.79 -21.31 -8.37
CA THR A 167 11.71 -21.71 -9.45
C THR A 167 12.73 -20.62 -9.77
N GLY A 168 12.44 -19.36 -9.43
CA GLY A 168 13.29 -18.23 -9.79
C GLY A 168 13.20 -17.85 -11.26
N GLU A 169 12.08 -18.13 -11.92
CA GLU A 169 11.90 -17.93 -13.36
C GLU A 169 10.74 -16.99 -13.67
N THR A 170 10.87 -16.21 -14.75
CA THR A 170 9.77 -15.41 -15.30
C THR A 170 8.70 -16.32 -15.91
N VAL A 171 7.47 -16.26 -15.40
CA VAL A 171 6.32 -16.99 -15.92
C VAL A 171 5.74 -16.29 -17.15
N ARG A 172 5.50 -14.97 -17.06
CA ARG A 172 5.04 -14.14 -18.17
C ARG A 172 5.83 -12.84 -18.19
N LYS A 173 6.38 -12.51 -19.37
CA LYS A 173 7.16 -11.27 -19.57
C LYS A 173 6.31 -10.02 -19.57
N ASN A 174 5.04 -10.14 -19.96
CA ASN A 174 4.05 -9.08 -19.86
C ASN A 174 2.83 -9.61 -19.11
N PHE A 175 2.52 -8.99 -17.99
CA PHE A 175 1.36 -9.35 -17.19
C PHE A 175 0.06 -8.89 -17.86
N ILE A 176 0.02 -7.66 -18.39
CA ILE A 176 -1.18 -7.08 -19.02
C ILE A 176 -1.40 -7.73 -20.39
N THR A 177 -2.59 -8.31 -20.60
CA THR A 177 -2.89 -9.12 -21.79
C THR A 177 -3.92 -8.50 -22.72
N ASP A 178 -4.61 -7.45 -22.30
CA ASP A 178 -5.70 -6.80 -23.03
C ASP A 178 -5.30 -5.47 -23.70
N GLY A 179 -4.02 -5.11 -23.64
CA GLY A 179 -3.51 -3.88 -24.22
C GLY A 179 -3.70 -2.63 -23.35
N THR A 180 -4.21 -2.77 -22.12
CA THR A 180 -4.32 -1.65 -21.18
C THR A 180 -2.95 -1.00 -20.96
N ASN A 181 -2.88 0.32 -21.16
CA ASN A 181 -1.66 1.09 -20.94
C ASN A 181 -1.61 1.63 -19.52
N ILE A 182 -0.43 1.54 -18.89
CA ILE A 182 -0.06 2.22 -17.65
C ILE A 182 1.17 3.05 -17.96
N SER A 183 1.09 4.37 -17.75
CA SER A 183 2.17 5.30 -18.08
C SER A 183 3.34 5.15 -17.12
N THR A 184 3.06 5.27 -15.84
CA THR A 184 4.07 5.22 -14.78
C THR A 184 3.51 4.43 -13.59
N PRO A 185 3.70 3.10 -13.55
CA PRO A 185 3.29 2.30 -12.41
C PRO A 185 3.96 2.83 -11.15
N TYR A 186 3.20 2.98 -10.06
CA TYR A 186 3.76 3.52 -8.81
C TYR A 186 3.52 2.60 -7.62
N GLY A 187 2.27 2.20 -7.37
CA GLY A 187 1.91 1.17 -6.41
C GLY A 187 1.48 -0.12 -7.07
N ILE A 188 1.78 -1.26 -6.45
CA ILE A 188 1.26 -2.56 -6.85
C ILE A 188 0.93 -3.38 -5.60
N ASN A 189 -0.29 -3.92 -5.54
CA ASN A 189 -0.76 -4.76 -4.44
C ASN A 189 -1.67 -5.87 -4.99
N VAL A 190 -1.67 -7.02 -4.33
CA VAL A 190 -2.65 -8.09 -4.57
C VAL A 190 -3.71 -8.05 -3.48
N ASN A 191 -4.97 -8.13 -3.88
CA ASN A 191 -6.07 -8.28 -2.93
C ASN A 191 -6.04 -9.70 -2.34
N PRO A 192 -5.83 -9.87 -1.01
CA PRO A 192 -5.67 -11.18 -0.40
C PRO A 192 -6.94 -12.03 -0.41
N TYR A 193 -8.10 -11.42 -0.71
CA TYR A 193 -9.40 -12.11 -0.72
C TYR A 193 -9.84 -12.54 -2.11
N SER A 194 -9.50 -11.76 -3.14
CA SER A 194 -9.92 -12.04 -4.52
C SER A 194 -8.79 -12.50 -5.44
N GLY A 195 -7.54 -12.27 -5.04
CA GLY A 195 -6.37 -12.49 -5.89
C GLY A 195 -6.24 -11.46 -7.03
N ASN A 196 -7.09 -10.43 -7.07
CA ASN A 196 -6.98 -9.38 -8.09
C ASN A 196 -5.79 -8.47 -7.83
N ILE A 197 -5.18 -8.00 -8.91
CA ILE A 197 -3.99 -7.18 -8.88
C ILE A 197 -4.38 -5.71 -9.07
N TYR A 198 -3.98 -4.90 -8.12
CA TYR A 198 -4.23 -3.46 -8.14
C TYR A 198 -2.93 -2.72 -8.42
N ILE A 199 -2.97 -1.83 -9.40
CA ILE A 199 -1.81 -1.05 -9.84
C ILE A 199 -2.24 0.41 -9.92
N THR A 200 -1.41 1.31 -9.39
CA THR A 200 -1.64 2.74 -9.54
C THR A 200 -0.76 3.30 -10.65
N ASP A 201 -1.32 4.25 -11.41
CA ASP A 201 -0.61 5.00 -12.45
C ASP A 201 -0.41 6.44 -11.96
N ALA A 202 0.82 6.87 -11.78
CA ALA A 202 1.16 8.22 -11.32
C ALA A 202 1.39 9.21 -12.47
N TYR A 203 1.28 8.77 -13.72
CA TYR A 203 1.52 9.58 -14.92
C TYR A 203 2.88 10.31 -14.90
N ASP A 204 2.85 11.61 -14.80
CA ASP A 204 4.05 12.49 -14.75
C ASP A 204 4.36 13.00 -13.34
N TYR A 205 3.70 12.46 -12.31
CA TYR A 205 3.79 12.86 -10.90
C TYR A 205 3.23 14.26 -10.56
N THR A 206 2.68 14.99 -11.53
CA THR A 206 2.14 16.33 -11.33
C THR A 206 0.62 16.39 -11.41
N VAL A 207 -0.01 15.38 -12.01
CA VAL A 207 -1.46 15.22 -12.11
C VAL A 207 -1.97 14.13 -11.18
N TYR A 208 -3.26 14.08 -10.96
CA TYR A 208 -3.89 13.00 -10.20
C TYR A 208 -3.76 11.68 -10.97
N GLY A 209 -3.31 10.67 -10.26
CA GLY A 209 -3.14 9.32 -10.79
C GLY A 209 -4.41 8.49 -10.73
N ASP A 210 -4.34 7.32 -11.33
CA ASP A 210 -5.43 6.37 -11.46
C ASP A 210 -5.17 5.09 -10.65
N LEU A 211 -6.23 4.35 -10.34
CA LEU A 211 -6.19 2.98 -9.83
C LEU A 211 -6.76 2.04 -10.87
N LEU A 212 -5.99 1.01 -11.22
CA LEU A 212 -6.40 -0.04 -12.12
C LEU A 212 -6.48 -1.36 -11.37
N CYS A 213 -7.53 -2.13 -11.63
CA CYS A 213 -7.70 -3.47 -11.08
C CYS A 213 -7.71 -4.49 -12.22
N PHE A 214 -6.87 -5.51 -12.10
CA PHE A 214 -6.74 -6.60 -13.06
C PHE A 214 -7.07 -7.94 -12.43
N ASN A 215 -7.59 -8.86 -13.21
CA ASN A 215 -7.64 -10.26 -12.82
C ASN A 215 -6.24 -10.91 -12.93
N GLN A 216 -6.09 -12.13 -12.45
CA GLN A 216 -4.83 -12.88 -12.50
C GLN A 216 -4.37 -13.21 -13.94
N GLN A 217 -5.27 -13.13 -14.92
CA GLN A 217 -4.97 -13.30 -16.34
C GLN A 217 -4.38 -12.04 -16.96
N GLY A 218 -4.41 -10.90 -16.24
CA GLY A 218 -3.88 -9.62 -16.69
C GLY A 218 -4.87 -8.83 -17.56
N GLN A 219 -6.17 -9.07 -17.39
CA GLN A 219 -7.24 -8.34 -18.04
C GLN A 219 -7.78 -7.29 -17.06
N LEU A 220 -7.99 -6.08 -17.53
CA LEU A 220 -8.54 -4.98 -16.75
C LEU A 220 -9.99 -5.29 -16.35
N LEU A 221 -10.26 -5.18 -15.06
CA LEU A 221 -11.61 -5.29 -14.52
C LEU A 221 -12.28 -3.92 -14.39
N PHE A 222 -11.54 -2.95 -13.89
CA PHE A 222 -11.97 -1.55 -13.82
C PHE A 222 -10.80 -0.59 -13.67
N ARG A 223 -11.04 0.69 -13.97
CA ARG A 223 -10.16 1.82 -13.72
C ARG A 223 -10.91 2.90 -12.96
N LEU A 224 -10.34 3.41 -11.87
CA LEU A 224 -10.79 4.60 -11.17
C LEU A 224 -9.84 5.73 -11.49
N ASN A 225 -10.38 6.80 -12.09
CA ASN A 225 -9.58 7.94 -12.51
C ASN A 225 -9.46 8.99 -11.40
N ASN A 226 -8.35 9.72 -11.39
CA ASN A 226 -8.14 10.90 -10.54
C ASN A 226 -8.28 10.61 -9.04
N ILE A 227 -7.74 9.48 -8.55
CA ILE A 227 -7.86 9.06 -7.15
C ILE A 227 -6.97 9.87 -6.19
N GLY A 228 -5.97 10.58 -6.68
CA GLY A 228 -5.07 11.43 -5.88
C GLY A 228 -3.72 11.61 -6.54
N LEU A 229 -2.91 12.50 -5.97
CA LEU A 229 -1.54 12.74 -6.45
C LEU A 229 -0.62 11.62 -5.95
N ASN A 230 0.12 10.99 -6.87
CA ASN A 230 1.09 9.93 -6.58
C ASN A 230 0.50 8.78 -5.72
N PRO A 231 -0.63 8.17 -6.12
CA PRO A 231 -1.25 7.10 -5.36
C PRO A 231 -0.30 5.89 -5.32
N ASN A 232 0.01 5.40 -4.12
CA ASN A 232 1.04 4.37 -3.96
C ASN A 232 0.50 3.10 -3.29
N THR A 233 0.18 3.18 -2.00
CA THR A 233 -0.16 2.00 -1.20
C THR A 233 -1.66 1.76 -1.18
N ILE A 234 -2.06 0.50 -1.41
CA ILE A 234 -3.44 0.05 -1.34
C ILE A 234 -3.57 -0.89 -0.15
N VAL A 235 -4.52 -0.60 0.72
CA VAL A 235 -4.84 -1.43 1.88
C VAL A 235 -6.21 -2.05 1.68
N PHE A 236 -6.31 -3.36 1.87
CA PHE A 236 -7.55 -4.11 1.77
C PHE A 236 -8.08 -4.41 3.16
N SER A 237 -9.35 -4.10 3.42
CA SER A 237 -10.02 -4.44 4.67
C SER A 237 -10.95 -5.64 4.45
N ASP A 238 -10.88 -6.63 5.34
CA ASP A 238 -11.81 -7.75 5.40
C ASP A 238 -13.18 -7.38 6.01
N LYS A 239 -13.24 -6.19 6.59
CA LYS A 239 -14.46 -5.69 7.26
C LYS A 239 -15.52 -5.19 6.29
N ALA A 240 -15.93 -6.04 5.37
CA ALA A 240 -17.34 -6.10 5.00
C ALA A 240 -18.06 -7.03 6.01
N SER A 241 -17.88 -6.79 7.30
CA SER A 241 -18.64 -7.53 8.30
C SER A 241 -20.10 -7.08 8.20
N ARG A 242 -20.96 -7.98 7.72
CA ARG A 242 -22.41 -7.87 7.74
C ARG A 242 -23.00 -7.60 9.14
N SER A 243 -22.18 -7.57 10.19
CA SER A 243 -22.63 -7.41 11.58
C SER A 243 -22.96 -5.97 11.98
N ASP A 244 -22.59 -4.98 11.15
CA ASP A 244 -22.92 -3.57 11.42
C ASP A 244 -24.04 -3.03 10.52
N ILE A 245 -24.77 -3.91 9.84
CA ILE A 245 -26.05 -3.54 9.23
C ILE A 245 -27.05 -3.55 10.38
N ASP A 246 -27.33 -2.36 10.90
CA ASP A 246 -28.48 -2.17 11.78
C ASP A 246 -29.72 -2.70 11.06
N ASP A 247 -30.30 -3.76 11.64
CA ASP A 247 -31.46 -4.49 11.08
C ASP A 247 -32.70 -3.62 11.23
N THR A 248 -32.82 -2.55 10.45
CA THR A 248 -34.02 -1.78 10.28
C THR A 248 -34.85 -2.26 9.10
N GLY A 249 -34.88 -3.57 8.86
CA GLY A 249 -35.97 -4.25 8.13
C GLY A 249 -36.37 -3.71 6.76
N GLU A 250 -35.57 -2.87 6.10
CA GLU A 250 -35.89 -2.37 4.77
C GLU A 250 -35.14 -3.21 3.70
N THR A 251 -35.87 -4.22 3.23
CA THR A 251 -35.61 -4.88 1.97
C THR A 251 -35.90 -3.92 0.83
N GLU A 252 -34.88 -3.22 0.32
CA GLU A 252 -35.04 -2.50 -0.93
C GLU A 252 -33.85 -2.62 -1.88
N ASN A 253 -34.25 -2.89 -3.12
CA ASN A 253 -33.55 -2.84 -4.38
C ASN A 253 -32.79 -1.52 -4.62
N SER A 254 -31.77 -1.21 -3.82
CA SER A 254 -30.87 -0.10 -4.12
C SER A 254 -29.42 -0.56 -4.27
N LEU A 255 -29.19 -1.49 -5.20
CA LEU A 255 -27.87 -2.05 -5.50
C LEU A 255 -26.85 -1.03 -6.03
N ALA A 256 -27.31 0.16 -6.42
CA ALA A 256 -26.52 1.16 -7.14
C ALA A 256 -26.02 2.32 -6.27
N PHE A 257 -26.36 2.40 -4.98
CA PHE A 257 -26.02 3.57 -4.16
C PHE A 257 -25.18 3.19 -2.94
N ALA A 258 -24.21 4.06 -2.61
CA ALA A 258 -23.49 3.95 -1.36
C ALA A 258 -24.46 4.03 -0.16
N ASN A 259 -24.29 3.15 0.81
CA ASN A 259 -25.16 3.07 1.98
C ASN A 259 -24.42 3.27 3.30
N LYS A 260 -23.12 3.42 3.29
CA LYS A 260 -22.29 3.64 4.46
C LYS A 260 -21.17 4.65 4.17
N VAL A 261 -20.80 5.44 5.16
CA VAL A 261 -19.62 6.29 5.16
C VAL A 261 -18.63 5.70 6.14
N TRP A 262 -17.47 5.30 5.63
CA TRP A 262 -16.38 4.75 6.43
C TRP A 262 -15.47 5.83 6.97
N GLU A 263 -15.27 6.88 6.19
CA GLU A 263 -14.48 8.03 6.58
C GLU A 263 -15.05 9.29 5.95
N TYR A 264 -15.05 10.39 6.72
CA TYR A 264 -15.45 11.71 6.26
C TYR A 264 -14.51 12.74 6.85
N ARG A 265 -13.71 13.35 6.01
CA ARG A 265 -12.71 14.35 6.36
C ARG A 265 -12.91 15.60 5.52
N PRO A 266 -13.86 16.45 5.90
CA PRO A 266 -14.05 17.70 5.18
C PRO A 266 -12.89 18.65 5.44
N ALA A 267 -12.37 19.29 4.37
CA ALA A 267 -11.39 20.35 4.48
C ALA A 267 -12.06 21.68 4.85
N PRO A 268 -11.35 22.65 5.44
CA PRO A 268 -11.84 24.00 5.60
C PRO A 268 -12.29 24.62 4.27
N GLY A 269 -13.41 25.30 4.24
CA GLY A 269 -13.93 25.89 3.01
C GLY A 269 -15.41 26.21 3.08
N GLN A 270 -16.02 26.50 1.92
CA GLN A 270 -17.44 26.82 1.83
C GLN A 270 -18.32 25.64 2.29
N PHE A 271 -19.41 25.97 2.94
CA PHE A 271 -20.47 25.05 3.35
C PHE A 271 -20.09 24.01 4.42
N ILE A 272 -18.87 24.04 4.99
CA ILE A 272 -18.44 23.11 6.03
C ILE A 272 -19.29 23.22 7.31
N ASN A 273 -19.75 24.42 7.64
CA ASN A 273 -20.55 24.71 8.83
C ASN A 273 -22.05 24.88 8.49
N THR A 274 -22.51 24.36 7.37
CA THR A 274 -23.90 24.44 6.95
C THR A 274 -24.65 23.12 7.14
N THR A 275 -25.93 23.10 6.82
CA THR A 275 -26.76 21.88 6.86
C THR A 275 -26.32 20.80 5.89
N THR A 276 -25.50 21.14 4.89
CA THR A 276 -24.92 20.17 3.93
C THR A 276 -23.71 19.44 4.50
N SER A 277 -23.08 19.94 5.55
CA SER A 277 -22.02 19.23 6.29
C SER A 277 -22.62 18.16 7.20
N ALA A 278 -21.88 17.07 7.41
CA ALA A 278 -22.20 16.11 8.46
C ALA A 278 -21.71 16.59 9.85
N TYR A 279 -20.90 17.63 9.89
CA TYR A 279 -20.38 18.20 11.13
C TYR A 279 -21.43 19.08 11.83
N LYS A 280 -21.57 18.87 13.15
CA LYS A 280 -22.31 19.77 14.05
C LYS A 280 -21.49 20.01 15.30
N ASN A 281 -21.64 21.19 15.89
CA ASN A 281 -20.95 21.51 17.12
C ASN A 281 -21.33 20.51 18.24
N GLY A 282 -20.35 19.95 18.91
CA GLY A 282 -20.53 18.94 19.96
C GLY A 282 -20.59 17.48 19.46
N PHE A 283 -20.54 17.23 18.15
CA PHE A 283 -20.47 15.88 17.61
C PHE A 283 -19.10 15.26 17.86
N THR A 284 -19.10 13.99 18.29
CA THR A 284 -17.94 13.12 18.22
C THR A 284 -17.70 12.70 16.76
N TYR A 285 -16.53 12.13 16.47
CA TYR A 285 -16.24 11.62 15.12
C TYR A 285 -17.22 10.53 14.70
N ASP A 286 -17.64 9.67 15.61
CA ASP A 286 -18.66 8.64 15.36
C ASP A 286 -20.03 9.26 15.02
N ASP A 287 -20.41 10.35 15.68
CA ASP A 287 -21.66 11.06 15.36
C ASP A 287 -21.60 11.68 13.97
N ILE A 288 -20.44 12.21 13.60
CA ILE A 288 -20.19 12.75 12.25
C ILE A 288 -20.32 11.64 11.18
N LEU A 289 -19.74 10.46 11.41
CA LEU A 289 -19.86 9.32 10.47
C LEU A 289 -21.30 8.81 10.37
N LYS A 290 -22.03 8.72 11.48
CA LYS A 290 -23.45 8.35 11.50
C LYS A 290 -24.29 9.35 10.71
N GLU A 291 -24.08 10.64 10.91
CA GLU A 291 -24.82 11.69 10.20
C GLU A 291 -24.46 11.70 8.70
N ALA A 292 -23.20 11.51 8.35
CA ALA A 292 -22.75 11.39 6.96
C ALA A 292 -23.41 10.18 6.29
N THR A 293 -23.43 9.03 6.96
CA THR A 293 -24.10 7.81 6.48
C THR A 293 -25.61 8.04 6.27
N ARG A 294 -26.26 8.69 7.25
CA ARG A 294 -27.70 9.04 7.13
C ARG A 294 -27.99 9.90 5.90
N LYS A 295 -27.12 10.92 5.66
CA LYS A 295 -27.27 11.81 4.49
C LYS A 295 -27.11 11.03 3.17
N ILE A 296 -26.13 10.15 3.06
CA ILE A 296 -25.92 9.33 1.85
C ILE A 296 -27.12 8.41 1.62
N ARG A 297 -27.63 7.71 2.64
CA ARG A 297 -28.84 6.86 2.53
C ARG A 297 -30.07 7.65 2.09
N GLN A 298 -30.20 8.89 2.52
CA GLN A 298 -31.28 9.79 2.11
C GLN A 298 -31.04 10.48 0.77
N LYS A 299 -29.99 10.11 0.03
CA LYS A 299 -29.61 10.74 -1.24
C LYS A 299 -29.45 12.27 -1.11
N SER A 300 -29.01 12.73 0.05
CA SER A 300 -28.81 14.14 0.37
C SER A 300 -27.40 14.59 0.05
N ILE A 301 -27.21 15.88 -0.11
CA ILE A 301 -25.89 16.48 -0.38
C ILE A 301 -25.04 16.44 0.88
N ILE A 302 -23.79 16.02 0.73
CA ILE A 302 -22.70 16.16 1.71
C ILE A 302 -21.62 17.06 1.11
N THR A 303 -21.22 18.10 1.86
CA THR A 303 -20.08 18.94 1.45
C THR A 303 -18.77 18.34 1.93
N LEU A 304 -17.76 18.35 1.06
CA LEU A 304 -16.39 18.00 1.41
C LEU A 304 -15.53 19.23 1.79
N GLY A 305 -16.10 20.44 1.76
CA GLY A 305 -15.40 21.68 2.04
C GLY A 305 -14.54 22.14 0.86
N GLY A 306 -13.34 22.60 1.15
CA GLY A 306 -12.38 23.05 0.14
C GLY A 306 -11.45 21.94 -0.35
N PHE A 307 -10.28 22.34 -0.84
CA PHE A 307 -9.26 21.42 -1.34
C PHE A 307 -8.79 20.45 -0.23
N GLY A 308 -8.73 19.16 -0.56
CA GLY A 308 -8.24 18.09 0.33
C GLY A 308 -9.31 17.43 1.19
N GLY A 309 -10.57 17.87 1.11
CA GLY A 309 -11.69 17.14 1.74
C GLY A 309 -12.01 15.84 0.99
N TYR A 310 -12.26 14.74 1.72
CA TYR A 310 -12.57 13.45 1.13
C TYR A 310 -13.62 12.68 1.94
N ILE A 311 -14.21 11.68 1.29
CA ILE A 311 -15.15 10.73 1.87
C ILE A 311 -14.87 9.34 1.35
N VAL A 312 -14.91 8.33 2.24
CA VAL A 312 -14.83 6.92 1.88
C VAL A 312 -16.21 6.30 1.99
N LEU A 313 -16.71 5.76 0.90
CA LEU A 313 -18.06 5.21 0.79
C LEU A 313 -18.03 3.67 0.75
N GLY A 314 -19.01 3.05 1.39
CA GLY A 314 -19.28 1.63 1.29
C GLY A 314 -20.56 1.37 0.46
N PHE A 315 -20.51 0.31 -0.34
CA PHE A 315 -21.64 -0.17 -1.12
C PHE A 315 -22.11 -1.52 -0.58
N PRO A 316 -23.42 -1.82 -0.60
CA PRO A 316 -23.98 -3.06 -0.04
C PRO A 316 -23.56 -4.31 -0.81
N GLN A 317 -23.18 -4.15 -2.06
CA GLN A 317 -22.70 -5.24 -2.94
C GLN A 317 -21.57 -4.75 -3.83
N SER A 318 -20.77 -5.68 -4.36
CA SER A 318 -19.84 -5.38 -5.44
C SER A 318 -20.62 -4.85 -6.62
N LEU A 319 -20.27 -3.66 -7.10
CA LEU A 319 -20.90 -3.10 -8.29
C LEU A 319 -20.56 -4.00 -9.48
N PRO A 320 -21.55 -4.60 -10.17
CA PRO A 320 -21.25 -5.32 -11.39
C PRO A 320 -20.75 -4.32 -12.43
N ASN A 321 -19.66 -4.67 -13.08
CA ASN A 321 -19.18 -3.90 -14.23
C ASN A 321 -20.11 -4.22 -15.41
N VAL A 322 -21.10 -3.38 -15.66
CA VAL A 322 -21.99 -3.49 -16.80
C VAL A 322 -21.44 -2.56 -17.89
N GLU A 323 -21.09 -3.13 -19.03
CA GLU A 323 -20.60 -2.40 -20.18
C GLU A 323 -21.63 -1.33 -20.58
N GLY A 324 -21.27 -0.03 -20.47
CA GLY A 324 -22.05 1.09 -21.01
C GLY A 324 -22.79 1.99 -20.03
N GLU A 325 -22.72 1.82 -18.71
CA GLU A 325 -23.27 2.78 -17.73
C GLU A 325 -22.15 3.51 -16.98
N TYR A 326 -21.98 4.80 -17.30
CA TYR A 326 -21.16 5.78 -16.58
C TYR A 326 -22.05 6.80 -15.86
#